data_67c5c8d193eaf1b48a4c42c3ccea75a7
#
_entry.id   67c5c8d193eaf1b48a4c42c3ccea75a7
#
_cell.length_a   1.000
_cell.length_b   1.000
_cell.length_c   1.000
_cell.angle_alpha   90.00
_cell.angle_beta   90.00
_cell.angle_gamma   90.00
#
_symmetry.space_group_name_H-M   'P 1'
#
loop_
_entity.id
_entity.type
_entity.pdbx_description
1 polymer ?
#
loop_
_entity_poly.entity_id
_entity_poly.type
_entity_poly.pdbx_seq_one_letter_code
_entity_poly.pdbx_strand_id
1 'polypeptide(L)'
;MVLLKEKPRTIGTDSDNSIYKDIEQSITPPSDKNEIFIDQINNDRITEYDSHGEVKRDLKARHVAMIGIGSTIGTGLFISTGHLLSQTGPVMSLISFLFVTTICFSVTQSLGEMATYIPVSGSFVQFITRWVSKSCGAANGWLYGWSWAITFGLELSIVGQVIQFWTDAIPLAAWISIFFVLLTALNLFPVKFYGEIEFWMASIKLTAVIGWIIYAFCMVCGAGKTGPVGFRYWRNGYAWGDGMIVSNNGKYAIAFINGLINAVFTFQGTELVAITAGEASPKALKSAIRKVMFRILVFYVLCMLFIGLLVPYNDPKLTEDGGFTRNSPFLIAMENSGTKVLPHIFNAVIVTTIISAGNSTVYAGSRIFYGLAESGVAPKIFLSTTKAGVPYVAVLFTAAFGALGYLVVSNDGTVVFNWLLNIAATAGLVAWGFISVSHIRFMQVLKQRGISRDTLPFKAFFMPYSAYYAAIVVFTVALIQGFTVFWDFNATDFFTAYVSLIVFVVWWIMFHFFFFGFGKQAWKWRNVLIPLEECDIDTGVRDINDIEFDVPPPKNLWEKFWLIIA
;
A
#
# COMPACT_ATOMS: atom_id res chain seq x y z
N MET A 1 -39.68 51.45 -11.82
CA MET A 1 -40.61 51.64 -12.91
C MET A 1 -40.95 50.26 -13.50
N VAL A 2 -42.07 49.72 -13.03
CA VAL A 2 -43.17 48.97 -13.67
C VAL A 2 -42.72 47.65 -14.36
N LEU A 3 -42.91 46.54 -13.69
CA LEU A 3 -43.91 45.47 -13.79
C LEU A 3 -44.31 45.08 -15.23
N LEU A 4 -44.18 43.78 -15.54
CA LEU A 4 -45.38 42.99 -15.91
C LEU A 4 -45.08 41.46 -15.75
N LYS A 5 -45.93 40.81 -14.98
CA LYS A 5 -46.18 39.36 -14.87
C LYS A 5 -46.95 38.92 -16.13
N GLU A 6 -46.54 37.78 -16.74
CA GLU A 6 -47.50 36.98 -17.53
C GLU A 6 -47.56 35.55 -17.07
N LYS A 7 -48.78 35.06 -16.85
CA LYS A 7 -49.20 33.71 -16.53
C LYS A 7 -49.12 32.80 -17.75
N PRO A 8 -48.85 31.49 -17.60
CA PRO A 8 -48.91 30.57 -18.74
C PRO A 8 -50.37 30.22 -19.09
N ARG A 9 -50.66 30.25 -20.39
CA ARG A 9 -51.89 29.74 -20.97
C ARG A 9 -51.86 28.23 -21.11
N THR A 10 -52.90 27.59 -20.57
CA THR A 10 -53.32 26.21 -20.89
C THR A 10 -53.80 26.15 -22.33
N ILE A 11 -53.24 25.25 -23.15
CA ILE A 11 -53.78 24.83 -24.45
C ILE A 11 -53.97 23.30 -24.40
N GLY A 12 -55.09 22.88 -24.89
CA GLY A 12 -55.83 21.66 -24.71
C GLY A 12 -55.15 20.39 -25.29
N THR A 13 -55.65 19.35 -24.71
CA THR A 13 -55.55 17.94 -25.07
C THR A 13 -56.16 17.66 -26.45
N ASP A 14 -55.62 16.63 -27.09
CA ASP A 14 -56.10 15.84 -28.25
C ASP A 14 -55.42 16.14 -29.57
N SER A 15 -54.33 15.41 -29.84
CA SER A 15 -53.96 14.84 -31.16
C SER A 15 -52.58 14.19 -31.32
N ASP A 16 -51.84 13.84 -30.24
CA ASP A 16 -50.51 13.23 -30.38
C ASP A 16 -50.35 11.78 -29.90
N ASN A 17 -51.45 11.08 -29.72
CA ASN A 17 -51.42 9.65 -29.30
C ASN A 17 -51.32 8.64 -30.47
N SER A 18 -51.28 9.09 -31.72
CA SER A 18 -51.15 8.19 -32.90
C SER A 18 -49.71 7.92 -33.30
N ILE A 19 -48.78 8.85 -33.06
CA ILE A 19 -47.37 8.72 -33.50
C ILE A 19 -46.57 7.78 -32.56
N TYR A 20 -46.93 7.68 -31.26
CA TYR A 20 -46.27 6.77 -30.33
C TYR A 20 -46.67 5.29 -30.47
N LYS A 21 -47.85 5.02 -31.05
CA LYS A 21 -48.30 3.63 -31.30
C LYS A 21 -47.67 2.97 -32.51
N ASP A 22 -47.21 3.76 -33.50
CA ASP A 22 -46.58 3.23 -34.72
C ASP A 22 -45.08 2.95 -34.54
N ILE A 23 -44.46 3.47 -33.49
CA ILE A 23 -43.04 3.19 -33.16
C ILE A 23 -42.92 1.89 -32.33
N GLU A 24 -43.93 1.53 -31.55
CA GLU A 24 -43.93 0.26 -30.77
C GLU A 24 -44.18 -1.00 -31.61
N GLN A 25 -44.66 -0.88 -32.84
CA GLN A 25 -44.94 -2.06 -33.72
C GLN A 25 -43.83 -2.40 -34.72
N SER A 26 -42.72 -1.65 -34.77
CA SER A 26 -41.62 -1.90 -35.72
C SER A 26 -40.36 -2.51 -35.10
N ILE A 27 -40.35 -2.87 -33.82
CA ILE A 27 -39.24 -3.60 -33.20
C ILE A 27 -39.64 -5.06 -33.06
N THR A 28 -39.47 -5.81 -34.12
CA THR A 28 -39.43 -7.29 -34.04
C THR A 28 -38.16 -7.68 -33.33
N PRO A 29 -38.19 -8.50 -32.25
CA PRO A 29 -36.99 -9.00 -31.62
C PRO A 29 -36.22 -9.90 -32.58
N PRO A 30 -34.88 -9.82 -32.61
CA PRO A 30 -34.07 -10.69 -33.44
C PRO A 30 -34.27 -12.17 -33.05
N SER A 31 -34.52 -13.01 -34.05
CA SER A 31 -34.80 -14.44 -33.89
C SER A 31 -33.51 -15.26 -33.76
N ASP A 32 -32.51 -14.79 -33.03
CA ASP A 32 -31.27 -15.54 -32.90
C ASP A 32 -31.19 -16.17 -31.51
N LYS A 33 -31.35 -17.50 -31.48
CA LYS A 33 -31.26 -18.32 -30.24
C LYS A 33 -29.93 -18.11 -29.52
N ASN A 34 -28.92 -17.62 -30.20
CA ASN A 34 -27.61 -17.33 -29.61
C ASN A 34 -27.60 -16.05 -28.78
N GLU A 35 -28.37 -15.01 -29.16
CA GLU A 35 -28.48 -13.79 -28.33
C GLU A 35 -29.28 -14.03 -27.05
N ILE A 36 -30.37 -14.81 -27.15
CA ILE A 36 -31.15 -15.21 -25.95
C ILE A 36 -30.28 -16.05 -25.00
N PHE A 37 -29.41 -16.92 -25.55
CA PHE A 37 -28.51 -17.74 -24.73
C PHE A 37 -27.38 -16.89 -24.08
N ILE A 38 -26.88 -15.87 -24.77
CA ILE A 38 -25.88 -14.93 -24.23
C ILE A 38 -26.50 -14.05 -23.15
N ASP A 39 -27.74 -13.57 -23.34
CA ASP A 39 -28.45 -12.78 -22.32
C ASP A 39 -28.86 -13.64 -21.11
N GLN A 40 -29.22 -14.92 -21.29
CA GLN A 40 -29.41 -15.83 -20.17
C GLN A 40 -28.12 -16.10 -19.41
N ILE A 41 -26.99 -16.34 -20.11
CA ILE A 41 -25.69 -16.52 -19.45
C ILE A 41 -25.25 -15.26 -18.72
N ASN A 42 -25.52 -14.06 -19.25
CA ASN A 42 -25.21 -12.79 -18.60
C ASN A 42 -26.14 -12.55 -17.41
N ASN A 43 -27.44 -12.84 -17.52
CA ASN A 43 -28.38 -12.74 -16.39
C ASN A 43 -28.08 -13.78 -15.31
N ASP A 44 -27.75 -15.02 -15.65
CA ASP A 44 -27.34 -16.03 -14.68
C ASP A 44 -26.02 -15.66 -13.99
N ARG A 45 -25.10 -15.00 -14.70
CA ARG A 45 -23.88 -14.43 -14.09
C ARG A 45 -24.19 -13.26 -13.17
N ILE A 46 -25.14 -12.40 -13.52
CA ILE A 46 -25.56 -11.26 -12.68
C ILE A 46 -26.31 -11.75 -11.45
N THR A 47 -27.20 -12.74 -11.59
CA THR A 47 -27.95 -13.32 -10.46
C THR A 47 -27.07 -14.20 -9.55
N GLU A 48 -26.05 -14.88 -10.11
CA GLU A 48 -25.08 -15.64 -9.31
C GLU A 48 -24.11 -14.71 -8.55
N TYR A 49 -23.87 -13.49 -9.06
CA TYR A 49 -23.08 -12.44 -8.38
C TYR A 49 -23.81 -11.84 -7.16
N ASP A 50 -25.14 -11.73 -7.21
CA ASP A 50 -25.95 -11.20 -6.11
C ASP A 50 -26.08 -12.14 -4.89
N SER A 51 -25.69 -13.41 -5.02
CA SER A 51 -25.76 -14.38 -3.92
C SER A 51 -24.57 -14.35 -2.96
N HIS A 52 -23.45 -13.72 -3.36
CA HIS A 52 -22.28 -13.49 -2.50
C HIS A 52 -22.32 -12.04 -2.00
N GLY A 53 -22.59 -11.84 -0.71
CA GLY A 53 -22.73 -10.50 -0.12
C GLY A 53 -21.55 -9.60 -0.45
N GLU A 54 -21.83 -8.43 -0.99
CA GLU A 54 -20.83 -7.41 -1.31
C GLU A 54 -20.12 -6.89 -0.06
N VAL A 55 -18.85 -6.46 -0.22
CA VAL A 55 -18.12 -5.75 0.83
C VAL A 55 -18.82 -4.41 1.10
N LYS A 56 -19.18 -4.14 2.36
CA LYS A 56 -19.94 -2.94 2.72
C LYS A 56 -19.08 -1.68 2.68
N ARG A 57 -19.66 -0.58 2.20
CA ARG A 57 -19.03 0.75 2.07
C ARG A 57 -19.29 1.62 3.28
N ASP A 58 -18.69 1.28 4.40
CA ASP A 58 -18.90 1.95 5.68
C ASP A 58 -17.75 2.88 6.10
N LEU A 59 -16.67 3.01 5.27
CA LEU A 59 -15.54 3.87 5.57
C LEU A 59 -15.83 5.35 5.28
N LYS A 60 -15.72 6.18 6.32
CA LYS A 60 -15.80 7.63 6.21
C LYS A 60 -14.48 8.23 5.69
N ALA A 61 -14.53 9.46 5.15
CA ALA A 61 -13.35 10.16 4.64
C ALA A 61 -12.18 10.23 5.65
N ARG A 62 -12.48 10.47 6.94
CA ARG A 62 -11.50 10.46 8.02
C ARG A 62 -10.82 9.10 8.20
N HIS A 63 -11.57 7.99 8.03
CA HIS A 63 -11.02 6.63 8.13
C HIS A 63 -10.06 6.37 6.99
N VAL A 64 -10.43 6.69 5.75
CA VAL A 64 -9.59 6.49 4.56
C VAL A 64 -8.27 7.27 4.65
N ALA A 65 -8.34 8.54 5.08
CA ALA A 65 -7.16 9.36 5.27
C ALA A 65 -6.22 8.80 6.35
N MET A 66 -6.79 8.35 7.49
CA MET A 66 -6.01 7.80 8.60
C MET A 66 -5.50 6.39 8.32
N ILE A 67 -6.23 5.55 7.59
CA ILE A 67 -5.74 4.26 7.10
C ILE A 67 -4.52 4.49 6.21
N GLY A 68 -4.57 5.47 5.29
CA GLY A 68 -3.42 5.79 4.43
C GLY A 68 -2.17 6.25 5.19
N ILE A 69 -2.33 7.02 6.28
CA ILE A 69 -1.20 7.45 7.12
C ILE A 69 -0.77 6.30 8.04
N GLY A 70 -1.72 5.62 8.67
CA GLY A 70 -1.48 4.61 9.68
C GLY A 70 -0.84 3.34 9.13
N SER A 71 -1.20 2.96 7.92
CA SER A 71 -0.64 1.77 7.24
C SER A 71 0.80 1.96 6.77
N THR A 72 1.21 3.20 6.50
CA THR A 72 2.57 3.50 6.06
C THR A 72 3.51 3.73 7.23
N ILE A 73 3.09 4.47 8.26
CA ILE A 73 3.90 4.67 9.47
C ILE A 73 3.89 3.37 10.29
N GLY A 74 4.90 2.53 10.07
CA GLY A 74 5.06 1.20 10.64
C GLY A 74 6.47 0.93 11.13
N THR A 75 6.80 -0.34 11.26
CA THR A 75 8.12 -0.87 11.62
C THR A 75 9.23 -0.41 10.67
N GLY A 76 8.89 -0.21 9.39
CA GLY A 76 9.82 0.35 8.40
C GLY A 76 10.44 1.66 8.85
N LEU A 77 9.62 2.64 9.31
CA LEU A 77 10.14 3.93 9.75
C LEU A 77 10.87 3.83 11.10
N PHE A 78 10.30 3.14 12.09
CA PHE A 78 10.82 3.18 13.46
C PHE A 78 11.97 2.21 13.71
N ILE A 79 12.14 1.17 12.90
CA ILE A 79 13.10 0.10 13.12
C ILE A 79 14.05 -0.07 11.93
N SER A 80 13.53 -0.30 10.72
CA SER A 80 14.33 -0.55 9.52
C SER A 80 15.31 0.61 9.18
N THR A 81 14.97 1.85 9.56
CA THR A 81 15.83 3.02 9.38
C THR A 81 17.13 2.95 10.19
N GLY A 82 17.16 2.24 11.31
CA GLY A 82 18.38 2.01 12.09
C GLY A 82 19.38 1.13 11.34
N HIS A 83 18.90 0.04 10.77
CA HIS A 83 19.70 -0.86 9.94
C HIS A 83 20.21 -0.14 8.68
N LEU A 84 19.35 0.62 8.02
CA LEU A 84 19.74 1.44 6.88
C LEU A 84 20.86 2.42 7.25
N LEU A 85 20.73 3.16 8.36
CA LEU A 85 21.72 4.13 8.82
C LEU A 85 23.06 3.47 9.11
N SER A 86 23.08 2.32 9.81
CA SER A 86 24.32 1.61 10.15
C SER A 86 25.10 1.15 8.93
N GLN A 87 24.41 0.73 7.87
CA GLN A 87 25.04 0.23 6.65
C GLN A 87 25.51 1.33 5.70
N THR A 88 24.72 2.39 5.57
CA THR A 88 24.91 3.34 4.46
C THR A 88 25.42 4.71 4.92
N GLY A 89 25.34 5.00 6.20
CA GLY A 89 25.64 6.33 6.76
C GLY A 89 24.51 7.35 6.50
N PRO A 90 24.54 8.50 7.18
CA PRO A 90 23.41 9.43 7.21
C PRO A 90 23.10 10.08 5.85
N VAL A 91 24.14 10.42 5.07
CA VAL A 91 23.94 11.08 3.77
C VAL A 91 23.33 10.12 2.76
N MET A 92 23.87 8.89 2.65
CA MET A 92 23.35 7.94 1.70
C MET A 92 21.96 7.43 2.08
N SER A 93 21.66 7.25 3.38
CA SER A 93 20.32 6.96 3.87
C SER A 93 19.32 8.03 3.44
N LEU A 94 19.65 9.30 3.58
CA LEU A 94 18.79 10.41 3.15
C LEU A 94 18.59 10.41 1.62
N ILE A 95 19.66 10.18 0.85
CA ILE A 95 19.59 10.09 -0.62
C ILE A 95 18.67 8.93 -1.04
N SER A 96 18.80 7.76 -0.41
CA SER A 96 17.93 6.60 -0.66
C SER A 96 16.46 6.92 -0.38
N PHE A 97 16.16 7.60 0.73
CA PHE A 97 14.81 8.04 1.06
C PHE A 97 14.26 9.05 0.05
N LEU A 98 15.05 10.06 -0.34
CA LEU A 98 14.65 11.03 -1.37
C LEU A 98 14.38 10.35 -2.71
N PHE A 99 15.22 9.40 -3.10
CA PHE A 99 15.05 8.66 -4.34
C PHE A 99 13.76 7.82 -4.33
N VAL A 100 13.54 7.02 -3.27
CA VAL A 100 12.32 6.21 -3.13
C VAL A 100 11.07 7.09 -3.00
N THR A 101 11.19 8.29 -2.42
CA THR A 101 10.12 9.30 -2.40
C THR A 101 9.63 9.63 -3.81
N THR A 102 10.54 9.80 -4.80
CA THR A 102 10.15 10.10 -6.19
C THR A 102 9.43 8.93 -6.84
N ILE A 103 9.85 7.71 -6.55
CA ILE A 103 9.19 6.47 -7.02
C ILE A 103 7.78 6.38 -6.43
N CYS A 104 7.69 6.47 -5.11
CA CYS A 104 6.44 6.35 -4.37
C CYS A 104 5.43 7.43 -4.80
N PHE A 105 5.87 8.67 -4.99
CA PHE A 105 5.05 9.74 -5.54
C PHE A 105 4.49 9.35 -6.92
N SER A 106 5.34 8.87 -7.82
CA SER A 106 4.95 8.50 -9.18
C SER A 106 3.94 7.36 -9.22
N VAL A 107 4.17 6.31 -8.41
CA VAL A 107 3.26 5.15 -8.29
C VAL A 107 1.91 5.57 -7.72
N THR A 108 1.90 6.40 -6.67
CA THR A 108 0.65 6.83 -6.04
C THR A 108 -0.15 7.79 -6.91
N GLN A 109 0.52 8.63 -7.70
CA GLN A 109 -0.15 9.45 -8.72
C GLN A 109 -0.84 8.56 -9.77
N SER A 110 -0.15 7.55 -10.27
CA SER A 110 -0.70 6.57 -11.22
C SER A 110 -1.91 5.84 -10.64
N LEU A 111 -1.76 5.33 -9.43
CA LEU A 111 -2.81 4.60 -8.74
C LEU A 111 -4.02 5.48 -8.41
N GLY A 112 -3.77 6.73 -8.01
CA GLY A 112 -4.81 7.70 -7.70
C GLY A 112 -5.72 8.02 -8.88
N GLU A 113 -5.15 8.17 -10.08
CA GLU A 113 -5.94 8.44 -11.29
C GLU A 113 -6.84 7.25 -11.66
N MET A 114 -6.30 6.03 -11.58
CA MET A 114 -7.06 4.82 -11.88
C MET A 114 -8.13 4.51 -10.83
N ALA A 115 -7.77 4.52 -9.55
CA ALA A 115 -8.66 4.12 -8.47
C ALA A 115 -9.80 5.12 -8.19
N THR A 116 -9.62 6.41 -8.51
CA THR A 116 -10.71 7.40 -8.42
C THR A 116 -11.69 7.30 -9.58
N TYR A 117 -11.25 6.81 -10.73
CA TYR A 117 -12.09 6.60 -11.90
C TYR A 117 -12.87 5.27 -11.79
N ILE A 118 -12.20 4.20 -11.36
CA ILE A 118 -12.78 2.87 -11.17
C ILE A 118 -12.55 2.42 -9.71
N PRO A 119 -13.42 2.82 -8.76
CA PRO A 119 -13.28 2.47 -7.34
C PRO A 119 -13.81 1.05 -7.07
N VAL A 120 -12.96 0.04 -7.33
CA VAL A 120 -13.24 -1.38 -7.13
C VAL A 120 -12.42 -1.97 -5.98
N SER A 121 -12.91 -3.06 -5.37
CA SER A 121 -12.19 -3.80 -4.34
C SER A 121 -10.90 -4.38 -4.89
N GLY A 122 -9.82 -4.39 -4.10
CA GLY A 122 -8.51 -4.85 -4.57
C GLY A 122 -7.84 -3.94 -5.63
N SER A 123 -8.54 -2.90 -6.11
CA SER A 123 -8.00 -1.83 -6.95
C SER A 123 -7.06 -2.31 -8.08
N PHE A 124 -5.76 -1.99 -8.00
CA PHE A 124 -4.78 -2.25 -9.06
C PHE A 124 -4.60 -3.74 -9.41
N VAL A 125 -4.92 -4.67 -8.53
CA VAL A 125 -4.89 -6.10 -8.83
C VAL A 125 -5.89 -6.41 -9.94
N GLN A 126 -7.09 -5.81 -9.89
CA GLN A 126 -8.06 -5.90 -10.97
C GLN A 126 -7.60 -5.16 -12.24
N PHE A 127 -6.95 -4.00 -12.11
CA PHE A 127 -6.48 -3.22 -13.27
C PHE A 127 -5.42 -3.96 -14.08
N ILE A 128 -4.50 -4.68 -13.42
CA ILE A 128 -3.49 -5.50 -14.11
C ILE A 128 -4.20 -6.62 -14.89
N THR A 129 -5.20 -7.26 -14.29
CA THR A 129 -5.98 -8.34 -14.92
C THR A 129 -6.76 -7.86 -16.13
N ARG A 130 -7.32 -6.64 -16.09
CA ARG A 130 -8.18 -6.05 -17.15
C ARG A 130 -7.39 -5.38 -18.28
N TRP A 131 -6.19 -4.83 -18.00
CA TRP A 131 -5.48 -3.99 -18.97
C TRP A 131 -4.12 -4.50 -19.38
N VAL A 132 -3.49 -5.39 -18.60
CA VAL A 132 -2.20 -5.98 -18.95
C VAL A 132 -2.40 -7.41 -19.44
N SER A 133 -2.65 -8.35 -18.55
CA SER A 133 -2.98 -9.72 -18.89
C SER A 133 -3.57 -10.46 -17.69
N LYS A 134 -4.43 -11.43 -17.95
CA LYS A 134 -5.06 -12.22 -16.89
C LYS A 134 -4.03 -13.04 -16.08
N SER A 135 -3.05 -13.63 -16.76
CA SER A 135 -1.96 -14.38 -16.10
C SER A 135 -1.04 -13.49 -15.28
N CYS A 136 -0.70 -12.31 -15.80
CA CYS A 136 0.13 -11.35 -15.11
C CYS A 136 -0.59 -10.77 -13.87
N GLY A 137 -1.88 -10.43 -14.02
CA GLY A 137 -2.71 -9.97 -12.92
C GLY A 137 -2.85 -11.01 -11.81
N ALA A 138 -3.05 -12.29 -12.18
CA ALA A 138 -3.05 -13.40 -11.23
C ALA A 138 -1.72 -13.51 -10.49
N ALA A 139 -0.61 -13.62 -11.21
CA ALA A 139 0.72 -13.78 -10.60
C ALA A 139 1.07 -12.62 -9.68
N ASN A 140 0.89 -11.38 -10.13
CA ASN A 140 1.17 -10.18 -9.33
C ASN A 140 0.25 -10.07 -8.11
N GLY A 141 -1.05 -10.33 -8.29
CA GLY A 141 -2.01 -10.23 -7.22
C GLY A 141 -1.78 -11.27 -6.12
N TRP A 142 -1.49 -12.53 -6.48
CA TRP A 142 -1.13 -13.57 -5.52
C TRP A 142 0.19 -13.23 -4.81
N LEU A 143 1.22 -12.80 -5.54
CA LEU A 143 2.49 -12.37 -4.95
C LEU A 143 2.31 -11.22 -3.95
N TYR A 144 1.51 -10.24 -4.31
CA TYR A 144 1.25 -9.08 -3.46
C TYR A 144 0.40 -9.44 -2.23
N GLY A 145 -0.63 -10.28 -2.39
CA GLY A 145 -1.39 -10.81 -1.26
C GLY A 145 -0.52 -11.63 -0.30
N TRP A 146 0.39 -12.44 -0.85
CA TRP A 146 1.39 -13.18 -0.08
C TRP A 146 2.37 -12.25 0.66
N SER A 147 2.82 -11.17 0.03
CA SER A 147 3.65 -10.15 0.67
C SER A 147 3.00 -9.58 1.94
N TRP A 148 1.71 -9.20 1.86
CA TRP A 148 0.97 -8.72 3.04
C TRP A 148 0.80 -9.78 4.11
N ALA A 149 0.56 -11.02 3.72
CA ALA A 149 0.46 -12.14 4.65
C ALA A 149 1.81 -12.41 5.36
N ILE A 150 2.94 -12.37 4.66
CA ILE A 150 4.29 -12.47 5.25
C ILE A 150 4.57 -11.29 6.18
N THR A 151 4.18 -10.07 5.78
CA THR A 151 4.35 -8.88 6.62
C THR A 151 3.59 -9.01 7.95
N PHE A 152 2.45 -9.70 7.98
CA PHE A 152 1.79 -10.02 9.25
C PHE A 152 2.67 -10.86 10.17
N GLY A 153 3.33 -11.90 9.64
CA GLY A 153 4.32 -12.69 10.39
C GLY A 153 5.51 -11.85 10.87
N LEU A 154 5.98 -10.91 10.03
CA LEU A 154 7.03 -9.96 10.39
C LEU A 154 6.61 -9.07 11.58
N GLU A 155 5.43 -8.45 11.53
CA GLU A 155 4.94 -7.60 12.61
C GLU A 155 4.78 -8.39 13.93
N LEU A 156 4.27 -9.64 13.86
CA LEU A 156 4.16 -10.50 15.02
C LEU A 156 5.52 -10.90 15.60
N SER A 157 6.54 -11.09 14.75
CA SER A 157 7.89 -11.42 15.21
C SER A 157 8.52 -10.30 16.03
N ILE A 158 8.12 -9.05 15.78
CA ILE A 158 8.72 -7.87 16.41
C ILE A 158 7.98 -7.46 17.66
N VAL A 159 6.65 -7.58 17.71
CA VAL A 159 5.83 -7.01 18.79
C VAL A 159 6.28 -7.50 20.17
N GLY A 160 6.59 -8.78 20.29
CA GLY A 160 7.10 -9.38 21.54
C GLY A 160 8.47 -8.84 21.92
N GLN A 161 9.38 -8.71 20.96
CA GLN A 161 10.72 -8.16 21.17
C GLN A 161 10.65 -6.70 21.65
N VAL A 162 9.73 -5.88 21.11
CA VAL A 162 9.54 -4.49 21.56
C VAL A 162 9.03 -4.42 23.00
N ILE A 163 8.19 -5.36 23.41
CA ILE A 163 7.68 -5.43 24.79
C ILE A 163 8.78 -5.89 25.76
N GLN A 164 9.72 -6.72 25.33
CA GLN A 164 10.89 -7.14 26.11
C GLN A 164 11.81 -5.96 26.52
N PHE A 165 11.64 -4.79 25.93
CA PHE A 165 12.27 -3.55 26.44
C PHE A 165 11.94 -3.28 27.92
N TRP A 166 10.78 -3.70 28.40
CA TRP A 166 10.35 -3.49 29.79
C TRP A 166 10.42 -4.76 30.63
N THR A 167 10.21 -5.94 30.05
CA THR A 167 10.12 -7.20 30.81
C THR A 167 10.40 -8.42 29.94
N ASP A 168 11.25 -9.29 30.44
CA ASP A 168 11.55 -10.61 29.86
C ASP A 168 10.78 -11.74 30.55
N ALA A 169 9.83 -11.40 31.47
CA ALA A 169 9.11 -12.40 32.29
C ALA A 169 8.19 -13.31 31.45
N ILE A 170 7.75 -12.88 30.28
CA ILE A 170 6.86 -13.63 29.40
C ILE A 170 7.63 -14.07 28.15
N PRO A 171 7.60 -15.38 27.81
CA PRO A 171 8.26 -15.88 26.61
C PRO A 171 7.77 -15.20 25.33
N LEU A 172 8.68 -14.99 24.37
CA LEU A 172 8.38 -14.34 23.09
C LEU A 172 7.23 -15.03 22.35
N ALA A 173 7.20 -16.37 22.34
CA ALA A 173 6.13 -17.15 21.74
C ALA A 173 4.74 -16.85 22.32
N ALA A 174 4.65 -16.53 23.61
CA ALA A 174 3.38 -16.16 24.23
C ALA A 174 2.89 -14.80 23.73
N TRP A 175 3.77 -13.80 23.61
CA TRP A 175 3.43 -12.51 23.02
C TRP A 175 2.94 -12.66 21.57
N ILE A 176 3.66 -13.45 20.75
CA ILE A 176 3.27 -13.76 19.39
C ILE A 176 1.86 -14.37 19.37
N SER A 177 1.59 -15.36 20.23
CA SER A 177 0.27 -16.02 20.30
C SER A 177 -0.85 -15.06 20.66
N ILE A 178 -0.63 -14.20 21.67
CA ILE A 178 -1.61 -13.21 22.13
C ILE A 178 -1.98 -12.26 20.98
N PHE A 179 -0.99 -11.66 20.33
CA PHE A 179 -1.24 -10.70 19.24
C PHE A 179 -1.73 -11.36 17.96
N PHE A 180 -1.31 -12.59 17.68
CA PHE A 180 -1.85 -13.38 16.57
C PHE A 180 -3.37 -13.55 16.69
N VAL A 181 -3.83 -14.02 17.85
CA VAL A 181 -5.27 -14.23 18.11
C VAL A 181 -6.01 -12.89 18.14
N LEU A 182 -5.47 -11.89 18.83
CA LEU A 182 -6.09 -10.57 18.95
C LEU A 182 -6.29 -9.90 17.57
N LEU A 183 -5.24 -9.81 16.77
CA LEU A 183 -5.28 -9.11 15.49
C LEU A 183 -6.13 -9.87 14.46
N THR A 184 -6.08 -11.20 14.48
CA THR A 184 -6.98 -12.03 13.65
C THR A 184 -8.44 -11.79 14.02
N ALA A 185 -8.76 -11.81 15.32
CA ALA A 185 -10.12 -11.57 15.80
C ALA A 185 -10.62 -10.16 15.44
N LEU A 186 -9.78 -9.12 15.60
CA LEU A 186 -10.14 -7.74 15.22
C LEU A 186 -10.52 -7.61 13.75
N ASN A 187 -9.88 -8.34 12.86
CA ASN A 187 -10.18 -8.31 11.42
C ASN A 187 -11.45 -9.09 11.03
N LEU A 188 -12.05 -9.85 11.92
CA LEU A 188 -13.35 -10.50 11.71
C LEU A 188 -14.54 -9.61 12.08
N PHE A 189 -14.30 -8.44 12.69
CA PHE A 189 -15.34 -7.43 12.95
C PHE A 189 -15.64 -6.59 11.70
N PRO A 190 -16.82 -5.90 11.67
CA PRO A 190 -17.18 -5.02 10.55
C PRO A 190 -16.12 -3.95 10.25
N VAL A 191 -15.94 -3.60 8.98
CA VAL A 191 -14.91 -2.66 8.51
C VAL A 191 -14.99 -1.27 9.17
N LYS A 192 -16.17 -0.84 9.57
CA LYS A 192 -16.35 0.40 10.32
C LYS A 192 -15.57 0.37 11.65
N PHE A 193 -15.54 -0.77 12.33
CA PHE A 193 -14.80 -0.94 13.58
C PHE A 193 -13.28 -0.90 13.33
N TYR A 194 -12.82 -1.58 12.28
CA TYR A 194 -11.43 -1.44 11.81
C TYR A 194 -11.05 0.02 11.56
N GLY A 195 -11.89 0.76 10.83
CA GLY A 195 -11.65 2.17 10.52
C GLY A 195 -11.56 3.07 11.75
N GLU A 196 -12.37 2.85 12.78
CA GLU A 196 -12.29 3.62 14.04
C GLU A 196 -11.04 3.28 14.84
N ILE A 197 -10.66 1.99 14.95
CA ILE A 197 -9.42 1.60 15.63
C ILE A 197 -8.21 2.23 14.94
N GLU A 198 -8.14 2.10 13.61
CA GLU A 198 -7.02 2.63 12.83
C GLU A 198 -6.96 4.16 12.89
N PHE A 199 -8.11 4.84 12.95
CA PHE A 199 -8.16 6.29 13.15
C PHE A 199 -7.44 6.72 14.44
N TRP A 200 -7.71 6.08 15.56
CA TRP A 200 -7.08 6.40 16.83
C TRP A 200 -5.60 6.03 16.86
N MET A 201 -5.24 4.84 16.37
CA MET A 201 -3.85 4.40 16.31
C MET A 201 -3.02 5.27 15.38
N ALA A 202 -3.53 5.62 14.19
CA ALA A 202 -2.86 6.54 13.27
C ALA A 202 -2.70 7.95 13.87
N SER A 203 -3.67 8.41 14.66
CA SER A 203 -3.57 9.70 15.37
C SER A 203 -2.43 9.71 16.38
N ILE A 204 -2.24 8.62 17.13
CA ILE A 204 -1.12 8.44 18.06
C ILE A 204 0.21 8.47 17.30
N LYS A 205 0.33 7.69 16.21
CA LYS A 205 1.54 7.63 15.37
C LYS A 205 1.91 9.00 14.81
N LEU A 206 0.92 9.70 14.24
CA LEU A 206 1.12 11.01 13.63
C LEU A 206 1.59 12.05 14.66
N THR A 207 0.93 12.07 15.82
CA THR A 207 1.31 12.96 16.93
C THR A 207 2.73 12.66 17.41
N ALA A 208 3.09 11.38 17.52
CA ALA A 208 4.43 10.96 17.93
C ALA A 208 5.51 11.35 16.92
N VAL A 209 5.25 11.19 15.61
CA VAL A 209 6.20 11.60 14.56
C VAL A 209 6.41 13.10 14.56
N ILE A 210 5.34 13.90 14.66
CA ILE A 210 5.44 15.36 14.75
C ILE A 210 6.19 15.77 16.01
N GLY A 211 5.84 15.19 17.16
CA GLY A 211 6.51 15.44 18.43
C GLY A 211 7.99 15.08 18.38
N TRP A 212 8.33 13.95 17.73
CA TRP A 212 9.72 13.54 17.56
C TRP A 212 10.50 14.50 16.65
N ILE A 213 9.92 14.97 15.54
CA ILE A 213 10.57 15.96 14.66
C ILE A 213 10.89 17.26 15.42
N ILE A 214 9.93 17.75 16.22
CA ILE A 214 10.14 18.95 17.05
C ILE A 214 11.22 18.68 18.10
N TYR A 215 11.16 17.55 18.79
CA TYR A 215 12.16 17.12 19.76
C TYR A 215 13.55 17.06 19.12
N ALA A 216 13.67 16.37 17.98
CA ALA A 216 14.93 16.20 17.27
C ALA A 216 15.53 17.56 16.83
N PHE A 217 14.70 18.46 16.33
CA PHE A 217 15.13 19.81 15.99
C PHE A 217 15.72 20.53 17.21
N CYS A 218 15.04 20.49 18.35
CA CYS A 218 15.53 21.09 19.61
C CYS A 218 16.87 20.47 20.03
N MET A 219 17.01 19.13 19.93
CA MET A 219 18.28 18.46 20.31
C MET A 219 19.43 18.82 19.37
N VAL A 220 19.18 18.92 18.08
CA VAL A 220 20.17 19.37 17.07
C VAL A 220 20.65 20.80 17.39
N CYS A 221 19.74 21.67 17.85
CA CYS A 221 20.04 23.03 18.24
C CYS A 221 20.77 23.16 19.60
N GLY A 222 20.84 22.09 20.41
CA GLY A 222 21.61 22.07 21.63
C GLY A 222 20.83 21.97 22.94
N ALA A 223 19.54 21.62 22.88
CA ALA A 223 18.73 21.43 24.10
C ALA A 223 19.12 20.18 24.91
N GLY A 224 19.87 19.23 24.32
CA GLY A 224 20.31 18.00 24.97
C GLY A 224 21.61 18.14 25.78
N LYS A 225 21.94 17.08 26.53
CA LYS A 225 23.19 17.01 27.32
C LYS A 225 24.47 17.14 26.49
N THR A 226 24.40 16.76 25.21
CA THR A 226 25.54 16.80 24.28
C THR A 226 25.85 18.19 23.73
N GLY A 227 25.03 19.19 24.08
CA GLY A 227 25.09 20.53 23.48
C GLY A 227 24.70 20.52 22.00
N PRO A 228 25.00 21.60 21.24
CA PRO A 228 24.65 21.67 19.82
C PRO A 228 25.32 20.57 19.01
N VAL A 229 24.51 19.68 18.42
CA VAL A 229 25.00 18.58 17.59
C VAL A 229 25.22 19.07 16.15
N GLY A 230 24.25 19.83 15.62
CA GLY A 230 24.29 20.33 14.25
C GLY A 230 24.57 19.22 13.22
N PHE A 231 25.53 19.45 12.34
CA PHE A 231 26.00 18.50 11.34
C PHE A 231 27.25 17.71 11.78
N ARG A 232 27.45 17.46 13.06
CA ARG A 232 28.63 16.77 13.61
C ARG A 232 28.85 15.40 12.94
N TYR A 233 27.78 14.61 12.82
CA TYR A 233 27.80 13.26 12.25
C TYR A 233 27.72 13.24 10.71
N TRP A 234 27.83 14.38 10.05
CA TRP A 234 27.95 14.53 8.60
C TRP A 234 29.34 15.02 8.16
N ARG A 235 30.27 15.13 9.10
CA ARG A 235 31.64 15.60 8.87
C ARG A 235 32.65 14.56 9.38
N ASN A 236 33.90 14.76 9.09
CA ASN A 236 35.03 14.01 9.65
C ASN A 236 34.92 12.47 9.49
N GLY A 237 34.48 12.00 8.33
CA GLY A 237 34.38 10.55 8.05
C GLY A 237 33.05 9.90 8.45
N TYR A 238 32.15 10.62 9.16
CA TYR A 238 30.85 10.06 9.58
C TYR A 238 29.74 10.22 8.55
N ALA A 239 29.94 10.98 7.46
CA ALA A 239 28.93 11.26 6.46
C ALA A 239 28.46 10.01 5.70
N TRP A 240 29.38 9.09 5.48
CA TRP A 240 29.18 7.90 4.67
C TRP A 240 29.52 6.66 5.49
N GLY A 241 28.69 5.63 5.40
CA GLY A 241 28.99 4.33 6.00
C GLY A 241 30.24 3.69 5.38
N ASP A 242 30.85 2.72 6.09
CA ASP A 242 32.08 2.06 5.65
C ASP A 242 31.90 1.24 4.37
N GLY A 243 30.65 1.06 3.92
CA GLY A 243 30.30 0.27 2.74
C GLY A 243 30.56 -1.22 2.95
N MET A 244 29.66 -2.06 2.52
CA MET A 244 29.64 -3.47 2.89
C MET A 244 30.81 -4.29 2.29
N ILE A 245 31.50 -3.84 1.24
CA ILE A 245 32.35 -4.76 0.47
C ILE A 245 33.67 -4.14 -0.05
N VAL A 246 33.77 -2.83 -0.23
CA VAL A 246 34.90 -2.28 -1.02
C VAL A 246 35.48 -1.02 -0.39
N SER A 247 36.80 -0.97 -0.35
CA SER A 247 37.55 0.21 0.13
C SER A 247 37.67 1.36 -0.89
N ASN A 248 37.16 1.20 -2.11
CA ASN A 248 37.20 2.18 -3.18
C ASN A 248 35.89 3.01 -3.31
N ASN A 249 35.86 3.95 -4.26
CA ASN A 249 34.71 4.81 -4.49
C ASN A 249 33.42 4.06 -4.87
N GLY A 250 33.48 2.80 -5.30
CA GLY A 250 32.34 1.94 -5.58
C GLY A 250 31.49 1.65 -4.34
N LYS A 251 32.07 1.76 -3.14
CA LYS A 251 31.34 1.54 -1.87
C LYS A 251 30.07 2.39 -1.74
N TYR A 252 30.07 3.62 -2.26
CA TYR A 252 28.92 4.51 -2.18
C TYR A 252 27.76 4.04 -3.05
N ALA A 253 28.04 3.56 -4.27
CA ALA A 253 27.02 3.00 -5.15
C ALA A 253 26.41 1.71 -4.56
N ILE A 254 27.25 0.86 -3.98
CA ILE A 254 26.81 -0.37 -3.29
C ILE A 254 25.95 -0.04 -2.09
N ALA A 255 26.38 0.89 -1.23
CA ALA A 255 25.62 1.35 -0.08
C ALA A 255 24.26 1.92 -0.51
N PHE A 256 24.21 2.69 -1.60
CA PHE A 256 22.95 3.21 -2.14
C PHE A 256 22.00 2.07 -2.55
N ILE A 257 22.46 1.12 -3.34
CA ILE A 257 21.63 0.02 -3.85
C ILE A 257 21.12 -0.85 -2.69
N ASN A 258 21.98 -1.21 -1.74
CA ASN A 258 21.58 -1.99 -0.56
C ASN A 258 20.61 -1.23 0.35
N GLY A 259 20.74 0.10 0.42
CA GLY A 259 19.83 0.95 1.16
C GLY A 259 18.43 1.06 0.55
N LEU A 260 18.29 0.84 -0.77
CA LEU A 260 17.02 1.03 -1.45
C LEU A 260 15.92 0.09 -0.93
N ILE A 261 16.24 -1.19 -0.63
CA ILE A 261 15.22 -2.16 -0.21
C ILE A 261 14.59 -1.79 1.15
N ASN A 262 15.41 -1.31 2.09
CA ASN A 262 14.94 -0.83 3.39
C ASN A 262 14.08 0.44 3.24
N ALA A 263 14.48 1.36 2.37
CA ALA A 263 13.70 2.55 2.06
C ALA A 263 12.37 2.16 1.39
N VAL A 264 12.39 1.26 0.39
CA VAL A 264 11.17 0.76 -0.27
C VAL A 264 10.19 0.15 0.73
N PHE A 265 10.68 -0.74 1.61
CA PHE A 265 9.84 -1.34 2.66
C PHE A 265 9.19 -0.27 3.54
N THR A 266 9.93 0.77 3.91
CA THR A 266 9.42 1.88 4.73
C THR A 266 8.28 2.63 4.05
N PHE A 267 8.29 2.76 2.72
CA PHE A 267 7.25 3.45 1.95
C PHE A 267 6.09 2.54 1.49
N GLN A 268 6.20 1.22 1.66
CA GLN A 268 5.08 0.31 1.39
C GLN A 268 3.88 0.60 2.30
N GLY A 269 2.68 0.36 1.77
CA GLY A 269 1.43 0.70 2.43
C GLY A 269 0.81 2.03 1.95
N THR A 270 1.55 2.87 1.22
CA THR A 270 0.99 4.10 0.61
C THR A 270 -0.13 3.80 -0.38
N GLU A 271 -0.06 2.66 -1.05
CA GLU A 271 -1.06 2.15 -1.99
C GLU A 271 -2.33 1.62 -1.32
N LEU A 272 -2.33 1.40 0.00
CA LEU A 272 -3.51 0.94 0.75
C LEU A 272 -4.70 1.88 0.63
N VAL A 273 -4.45 3.18 0.49
CA VAL A 273 -5.52 4.16 0.21
C VAL A 273 -6.35 3.76 -1.00
N ALA A 274 -5.73 3.20 -2.03
CA ALA A 274 -6.46 2.76 -3.21
C ALA A 274 -7.12 1.39 -3.02
N ILE A 275 -6.57 0.51 -2.19
CA ILE A 275 -7.21 -0.78 -1.85
C ILE A 275 -8.53 -0.55 -1.12
N THR A 276 -8.61 0.51 -0.30
CA THR A 276 -9.85 0.90 0.37
C THR A 276 -10.90 1.51 -0.57
N ALA A 277 -10.59 1.72 -1.86
CA ALA A 277 -11.48 2.37 -2.82
C ALA A 277 -12.84 1.65 -2.96
N GLY A 278 -12.87 0.33 -2.85
CA GLY A 278 -14.11 -0.45 -2.86
C GLY A 278 -15.02 -0.20 -1.65
N GLU A 279 -14.46 0.23 -0.52
CA GLU A 279 -15.16 0.47 0.75
C GLU A 279 -15.30 1.98 1.10
N ALA A 280 -14.80 2.88 0.22
CA ALA A 280 -14.75 4.33 0.41
C ALA A 280 -15.53 5.11 -0.65
N SER A 281 -15.88 6.37 -0.35
CA SER A 281 -16.44 7.27 -1.37
C SER A 281 -15.34 7.85 -2.29
N PRO A 282 -15.63 8.10 -3.59
CA PRO A 282 -14.65 8.68 -4.53
C PRO A 282 -14.08 10.05 -4.08
N LYS A 283 -14.92 10.89 -3.44
CA LYS A 283 -14.48 12.19 -2.88
C LYS A 283 -13.48 12.01 -1.73
N ALA A 284 -13.73 11.04 -0.84
CA ALA A 284 -12.83 10.70 0.25
C ALA A 284 -11.48 10.20 -0.27
N LEU A 285 -11.52 9.31 -1.26
CA LEU A 285 -10.34 8.75 -1.90
C LEU A 285 -9.46 9.83 -2.55
N LYS A 286 -10.05 10.73 -3.34
CA LYS A 286 -9.35 11.86 -3.98
C LYS A 286 -8.65 12.77 -2.97
N SER A 287 -9.35 13.11 -1.88
CA SER A 287 -8.79 13.95 -0.81
C SER A 287 -7.63 13.23 -0.10
N ALA A 288 -7.81 11.95 0.23
CA ALA A 288 -6.80 11.15 0.90
C ALA A 288 -5.52 11.04 0.05
N ILE A 289 -5.61 10.68 -1.23
CA ILE A 289 -4.45 10.53 -2.12
C ILE A 289 -3.61 11.81 -2.19
N ARG A 290 -4.24 12.98 -2.33
CA ARG A 290 -3.49 14.25 -2.43
C ARG A 290 -2.80 14.64 -1.13
N LYS A 291 -3.54 14.58 -0.03
CA LYS A 291 -3.07 15.11 1.26
C LYS A 291 -2.16 14.15 1.99
N VAL A 292 -2.55 12.88 2.06
CA VAL A 292 -1.81 11.85 2.80
C VAL A 292 -0.43 11.67 2.22
N MET A 293 -0.35 11.60 0.90
CA MET A 293 0.90 11.35 0.20
C MET A 293 1.96 12.42 0.49
N PHE A 294 1.62 13.69 0.30
CA PHE A 294 2.57 14.78 0.55
C PHE A 294 3.10 14.78 1.99
N ARG A 295 2.24 14.46 2.95
CA ARG A 295 2.61 14.42 4.37
C ARG A 295 3.56 13.28 4.69
N ILE A 296 3.27 12.07 4.17
CA ILE A 296 4.14 10.91 4.38
C ILE A 296 5.53 11.20 3.83
N LEU A 297 5.62 11.73 2.62
CA LEU A 297 6.90 12.05 1.99
C LEU A 297 7.69 13.06 2.84
N VAL A 298 7.05 14.12 3.31
CA VAL A 298 7.72 15.15 4.14
C VAL A 298 8.15 14.57 5.49
N PHE A 299 7.29 13.82 6.17
CA PHE A 299 7.61 13.25 7.48
C PHE A 299 8.76 12.24 7.39
N TYR A 300 8.78 11.40 6.38
CA TYR A 300 9.82 10.38 6.22
C TYR A 300 11.18 10.99 5.94
N VAL A 301 11.23 11.95 5.02
CA VAL A 301 12.47 12.67 4.70
C VAL A 301 13.00 13.45 5.92
N LEU A 302 12.11 14.14 6.67
CA LEU A 302 12.50 14.85 7.88
C LEU A 302 12.95 13.89 8.99
N CYS A 303 12.25 12.78 9.19
CA CYS A 303 12.67 11.78 10.17
C CYS A 303 14.07 11.24 9.83
N MET A 304 14.31 10.87 8.57
CA MET A 304 15.62 10.34 8.16
C MET A 304 16.73 11.39 8.30
N LEU A 305 16.44 12.64 7.94
CA LEU A 305 17.36 13.75 8.13
C LEU A 305 17.77 13.90 9.61
N PHE A 306 16.79 13.99 10.51
CA PHE A 306 17.05 14.19 11.93
C PHE A 306 17.68 12.97 12.62
N ILE A 307 17.32 11.76 12.20
CA ILE A 307 18.00 10.53 12.64
C ILE A 307 19.48 10.62 12.29
N GLY A 308 19.82 10.93 11.04
CA GLY A 308 21.20 11.06 10.60
C GLY A 308 21.97 12.22 11.22
N LEU A 309 21.28 13.24 11.76
CA LEU A 309 21.93 14.33 12.50
C LEU A 309 22.21 13.96 13.97
N LEU A 310 21.38 13.11 14.59
CA LEU A 310 21.44 12.79 16.03
C LEU A 310 22.14 11.48 16.36
N VAL A 311 22.17 10.52 15.41
CA VAL A 311 22.74 9.20 15.64
C VAL A 311 23.91 8.97 14.68
N PRO A 312 25.11 8.69 15.18
CA PRO A 312 26.22 8.30 14.32
C PRO A 312 25.97 6.89 13.73
N TYR A 313 26.32 6.67 12.47
CA TYR A 313 26.07 5.39 11.78
C TYR A 313 26.80 4.20 12.42
N ASN A 314 27.90 4.47 13.12
CA ASN A 314 28.71 3.47 13.82
C ASN A 314 28.39 3.39 15.33
N ASP A 315 27.22 3.85 15.76
CA ASP A 315 26.76 3.65 17.15
C ASP A 315 26.59 2.15 17.41
N PRO A 316 27.27 1.56 18.41
CA PRO A 316 27.18 0.12 18.70
C PRO A 316 25.75 -0.36 18.90
N LYS A 317 24.87 0.48 19.45
CA LYS A 317 23.46 0.15 19.69
C LYS A 317 22.68 -0.10 18.41
N LEU A 318 23.12 0.37 17.25
CA LEU A 318 22.46 0.09 15.96
C LEU A 318 22.65 -1.36 15.49
N THR A 319 23.70 -2.04 15.97
CA THR A 319 24.13 -3.37 15.48
C THR A 319 24.25 -4.40 16.60
N GLU A 320 24.12 -4.01 17.88
CA GLU A 320 24.24 -4.94 19.01
C GLU A 320 23.10 -5.99 19.02
N ASP A 321 23.45 -7.24 19.31
CA ASP A 321 22.55 -8.38 19.44
C ASP A 321 21.64 -8.33 20.69
N GLY A 322 21.52 -7.17 21.32
CA GLY A 322 20.79 -6.95 22.58
C GLY A 322 19.27 -6.88 22.48
N GLY A 323 18.72 -7.31 21.36
CA GLY A 323 17.27 -7.26 21.08
C GLY A 323 16.93 -6.13 20.09
N PHE A 324 16.18 -6.50 19.08
CA PHE A 324 15.83 -5.70 17.89
C PHE A 324 15.26 -4.28 18.17
N THR A 325 14.69 -4.08 19.36
CA THR A 325 14.05 -2.83 19.76
C THR A 325 14.98 -1.80 20.34
N ARG A 326 16.11 -2.24 20.91
CA ARG A 326 17.16 -1.30 21.33
C ARG A 326 17.84 -0.65 20.15
N ASN A 327 17.67 -1.21 18.95
CA ASN A 327 18.27 -0.72 17.70
C ASN A 327 17.43 0.35 16.99
N SER A 328 16.26 0.77 17.55
CA SER A 328 15.49 1.87 17.00
C SER A 328 16.29 3.18 17.08
N PRO A 329 16.61 3.82 15.94
CA PRO A 329 17.41 5.04 15.95
C PRO A 329 16.70 6.20 16.65
N PHE A 330 15.38 6.15 16.75
CA PHE A 330 14.58 7.11 17.51
C PHE A 330 14.87 7.02 19.01
N LEU A 331 14.91 5.82 19.56
CA LEU A 331 15.22 5.58 20.97
C LEU A 331 16.68 5.93 21.26
N ILE A 332 17.60 5.49 20.39
CA ILE A 332 19.04 5.79 20.50
C ILE A 332 19.28 7.31 20.53
N ALA A 333 18.62 8.07 19.63
CA ALA A 333 18.72 9.52 19.62
C ALA A 333 18.25 10.14 20.94
N MET A 334 17.17 9.65 21.54
CA MET A 334 16.65 10.14 22.82
C MET A 334 17.57 9.79 23.98
N GLU A 335 18.10 8.57 24.04
CA GLU A 335 19.04 8.13 25.07
C GLU A 335 20.36 8.91 24.98
N ASN A 336 20.92 9.04 23.77
CA ASN A 336 22.16 9.81 23.55
C ASN A 336 22.00 11.29 23.90
N SER A 337 20.80 11.85 23.72
CA SER A 337 20.47 13.22 24.15
C SER A 337 20.27 13.36 25.67
N GLY A 338 20.27 12.23 26.42
CA GLY A 338 20.20 12.18 27.88
C GLY A 338 18.79 12.27 28.46
N THR A 339 17.74 12.02 27.66
CA THR A 339 16.36 11.93 28.15
C THR A 339 16.10 10.54 28.75
N LYS A 340 15.50 10.48 29.95
CA LYS A 340 15.30 9.20 30.68
C LYS A 340 13.91 8.61 30.47
N VAL A 341 12.87 9.43 30.44
CA VAL A 341 11.46 8.99 30.42
C VAL A 341 10.94 8.87 28.99
N LEU A 342 11.36 9.75 28.11
CA LEU A 342 10.84 9.82 26.73
C LEU A 342 11.06 8.53 25.92
N PRO A 343 12.20 7.80 26.04
CA PRO A 343 12.37 6.50 25.39
C PRO A 343 11.30 5.49 25.75
N HIS A 344 10.88 5.42 27.03
CA HIS A 344 9.81 4.50 27.46
C HIS A 344 8.45 4.84 26.84
N ILE A 345 8.11 6.15 26.80
CA ILE A 345 6.88 6.62 26.16
C ILE A 345 6.91 6.32 24.65
N PHE A 346 8.04 6.61 24.01
CA PHE A 346 8.17 6.41 22.58
C PHE A 346 8.19 4.92 22.20
N ASN A 347 8.76 4.05 23.03
CA ASN A 347 8.69 2.61 22.83
C ASN A 347 7.24 2.10 22.92
N ALA A 348 6.41 2.65 23.82
CA ALA A 348 4.98 2.33 23.87
C ALA A 348 4.26 2.77 22.57
N VAL A 349 4.64 3.89 21.99
CA VAL A 349 4.15 4.30 20.66
C VAL A 349 4.59 3.31 19.57
N ILE A 350 5.83 2.82 19.62
CA ILE A 350 6.30 1.80 18.67
C ILE A 350 5.46 0.53 18.79
N VAL A 351 5.14 0.05 20.00
CA VAL A 351 4.24 -1.11 20.20
C VAL A 351 2.87 -0.85 19.56
N THR A 352 2.24 0.31 19.83
CA THR A 352 0.95 0.63 19.21
C THR A 352 1.05 0.72 17.69
N THR A 353 2.18 1.14 17.18
CA THR A 353 2.47 1.21 15.74
C THR A 353 2.54 -0.17 15.10
N ILE A 354 3.24 -1.12 15.73
CA ILE A 354 3.36 -2.51 15.26
C ILE A 354 1.99 -3.19 15.27
N ILE A 355 1.22 -2.99 16.33
CA ILE A 355 -0.15 -3.54 16.45
C ILE A 355 -1.05 -3.03 15.32
N SER A 356 -1.03 -1.73 15.05
CA SER A 356 -1.79 -1.12 13.96
C SER A 356 -1.29 -1.60 12.58
N ALA A 357 0.04 -1.70 12.37
CA ALA A 357 0.60 -2.23 11.13
C ALA A 357 0.15 -3.68 10.93
N GLY A 358 0.28 -4.56 11.94
CA GLY A 358 -0.19 -5.94 11.88
C GLY A 358 -1.70 -6.07 11.61
N ASN A 359 -2.52 -5.18 12.19
CA ASN A 359 -3.95 -5.11 11.90
C ASN A 359 -4.21 -4.75 10.43
N SER A 360 -3.46 -3.76 9.91
CA SER A 360 -3.58 -3.31 8.52
C SER A 360 -3.08 -4.33 7.50
N THR A 361 -2.09 -5.16 7.86
CA THR A 361 -1.60 -6.22 6.95
C THR A 361 -2.64 -7.31 6.71
N VAL A 362 -3.36 -7.74 7.74
CA VAL A 362 -4.45 -8.72 7.61
C VAL A 362 -5.62 -8.12 6.84
N TYR A 363 -5.96 -6.84 7.11
CA TYR A 363 -6.97 -6.12 6.36
C TYR A 363 -6.62 -6.07 4.87
N ALA A 364 -5.43 -5.59 4.51
CA ALA A 364 -4.99 -5.45 3.12
C ALA A 364 -4.94 -6.79 2.38
N GLY A 365 -4.28 -7.80 2.95
CA GLY A 365 -4.17 -9.12 2.35
C GLY A 365 -5.53 -9.74 2.06
N SER A 366 -6.47 -9.64 3.01
CA SER A 366 -7.82 -10.20 2.83
C SER A 366 -8.58 -9.52 1.67
N ARG A 367 -8.46 -8.19 1.47
CA ARG A 367 -9.10 -7.46 0.37
C ARG A 367 -8.46 -7.76 -0.97
N ILE A 368 -7.15 -8.03 -0.98
CA ILE A 368 -6.44 -8.46 -2.20
C ILE A 368 -6.93 -9.83 -2.63
N PHE A 369 -7.01 -10.83 -1.74
CA PHE A 369 -7.51 -12.16 -2.08
C PHE A 369 -8.99 -12.14 -2.48
N TYR A 370 -9.81 -11.30 -1.84
CA TYR A 370 -11.18 -11.06 -2.25
C TYR A 370 -11.25 -10.47 -3.67
N GLY A 371 -10.49 -9.40 -3.96
CA GLY A 371 -10.45 -8.77 -5.29
C GLY A 371 -9.89 -9.70 -6.40
N LEU A 372 -8.97 -10.61 -6.06
CA LEU A 372 -8.51 -11.67 -6.98
C LEU A 372 -9.63 -12.64 -7.32
N ALA A 373 -10.45 -13.00 -6.34
CA ALA A 373 -11.60 -13.88 -6.56
C ALA A 373 -12.70 -13.18 -7.39
N GLU A 374 -12.96 -11.87 -7.16
CA GLU A 374 -13.82 -11.05 -8.02
C GLU A 374 -13.32 -11.02 -9.47
N SER A 375 -12.01 -10.94 -9.67
CA SER A 375 -11.39 -10.96 -11.00
C SER A 375 -11.37 -12.36 -11.65
N GLY A 376 -11.87 -13.39 -10.98
CA GLY A 376 -11.86 -14.77 -11.47
C GLY A 376 -10.47 -15.39 -11.60
N VAL A 377 -9.49 -14.92 -10.80
CA VAL A 377 -8.11 -15.42 -10.78
C VAL A 377 -7.71 -16.03 -9.42
N ALA A 378 -8.66 -16.16 -8.51
CA ALA A 378 -8.55 -16.91 -7.27
C ALA A 378 -9.81 -17.74 -7.00
N PRO A 379 -9.75 -18.74 -6.09
CA PRO A 379 -10.91 -19.55 -5.74
C PRO A 379 -12.08 -18.72 -5.22
N LYS A 380 -13.31 -19.05 -5.68
CA LYS A 380 -14.56 -18.35 -5.28
C LYS A 380 -14.80 -18.37 -3.76
N ILE A 381 -14.17 -19.27 -3.00
CA ILE A 381 -14.29 -19.33 -1.54
C ILE A 381 -13.88 -18.01 -0.86
N PHE A 382 -12.97 -17.24 -1.45
CA PHE A 382 -12.56 -15.94 -0.92
C PHE A 382 -13.64 -14.85 -1.05
N LEU A 383 -14.69 -15.08 -1.87
CA LEU A 383 -15.86 -14.20 -1.93
C LEU A 383 -16.82 -14.40 -0.76
N SER A 384 -16.61 -15.44 0.05
CA SER A 384 -17.47 -15.71 1.22
C SER A 384 -17.33 -14.60 2.24
N THR A 385 -18.42 -13.86 2.47
CA THR A 385 -18.50 -12.78 3.44
C THR A 385 -19.44 -13.11 4.60
N THR A 386 -19.21 -12.47 5.74
CA THR A 386 -20.16 -12.46 6.85
C THR A 386 -21.37 -11.55 6.50
N LYS A 387 -22.47 -11.61 7.27
CA LYS A 387 -23.60 -10.66 7.14
C LYS A 387 -23.17 -9.20 7.27
N ALA A 388 -22.02 -8.92 7.85
CA ALA A 388 -21.42 -7.60 7.97
C ALA A 388 -20.53 -7.21 6.77
N GLY A 389 -20.40 -8.06 5.74
CA GLY A 389 -19.58 -7.82 4.55
C GLY A 389 -18.08 -8.04 4.77
N VAL A 390 -17.68 -8.84 5.78
CA VAL A 390 -16.27 -9.16 6.04
C VAL A 390 -15.89 -10.46 5.33
N PRO A 391 -14.86 -10.48 4.48
CA PRO A 391 -14.41 -11.68 3.76
C PRO A 391 -13.60 -12.60 4.68
N TYR A 392 -14.32 -13.33 5.55
CA TYR A 392 -13.72 -14.08 6.66
C TYR A 392 -12.75 -15.18 6.23
N VAL A 393 -12.99 -15.84 5.09
CA VAL A 393 -12.06 -16.86 4.58
C VAL A 393 -10.75 -16.22 4.15
N ALA A 394 -10.80 -15.08 3.47
CA ALA A 394 -9.60 -14.34 3.07
C ALA A 394 -8.85 -13.78 4.30
N VAL A 395 -9.57 -13.35 5.34
CA VAL A 395 -8.97 -12.91 6.62
C VAL A 395 -8.21 -14.07 7.27
N LEU A 396 -8.85 -15.23 7.44
CA LEU A 396 -8.22 -16.39 8.06
C LEU A 396 -7.04 -16.92 7.25
N PHE A 397 -7.16 -16.93 5.93
CA PHE A 397 -6.07 -17.32 5.03
C PHE A 397 -4.86 -16.40 5.17
N THR A 398 -5.07 -15.07 5.16
CA THR A 398 -3.99 -14.09 5.37
C THR A 398 -3.38 -14.25 6.74
N ALA A 399 -4.19 -14.39 7.79
CA ALA A 399 -3.75 -14.51 9.15
C ALA A 399 -2.93 -15.79 9.41
N ALA A 400 -3.20 -16.89 8.71
CA ALA A 400 -2.46 -18.14 8.87
C ALA A 400 -0.93 -17.97 8.69
N PHE A 401 -0.50 -17.03 7.83
CA PHE A 401 0.91 -16.70 7.64
C PHE A 401 1.54 -15.99 8.86
N GLY A 402 0.75 -15.52 9.80
CA GLY A 402 1.24 -15.03 11.09
C GLY A 402 2.05 -16.07 11.86
N ALA A 403 1.87 -17.37 11.55
CA ALA A 403 2.71 -18.45 12.09
C ALA A 403 4.20 -18.27 11.75
N LEU A 404 4.55 -17.54 10.67
CA LEU A 404 5.95 -17.20 10.36
C LEU A 404 6.59 -16.34 11.45
N GLY A 405 5.81 -15.62 12.25
CA GLY A 405 6.32 -14.87 13.39
C GLY A 405 7.03 -15.73 14.43
N TYR A 406 6.71 -17.04 14.55
CA TYR A 406 7.39 -17.94 15.47
C TYR A 406 8.81 -18.31 15.04
N LEU A 407 9.23 -18.01 13.81
CA LEU A 407 10.61 -18.26 13.36
C LEU A 407 11.63 -17.55 14.25
N VAL A 408 11.28 -16.41 14.85
CA VAL A 408 12.14 -15.64 15.75
C VAL A 408 12.41 -16.37 17.09
N VAL A 409 11.63 -17.36 17.44
CA VAL A 409 11.81 -18.12 18.69
C VAL A 409 13.04 -19.04 18.62
N SER A 410 13.38 -19.52 17.43
CA SER A 410 14.50 -20.45 17.20
C SER A 410 15.66 -19.84 16.39
N ASN A 411 15.53 -18.60 15.93
CA ASN A 411 16.52 -17.93 15.12
C ASN A 411 16.75 -16.50 15.65
N ASP A 412 17.86 -15.88 15.22
CA ASP A 412 18.13 -14.48 15.51
C ASP A 412 17.03 -13.57 14.95
N GLY A 413 16.53 -12.66 15.80
CA GLY A 413 15.39 -11.78 15.43
C GLY A 413 15.72 -10.85 14.28
N THR A 414 16.96 -10.37 14.17
CA THR A 414 17.42 -9.48 13.09
C THR A 414 17.46 -10.23 11.76
N VAL A 415 17.94 -11.46 11.77
CA VAL A 415 18.00 -12.33 10.59
C VAL A 415 16.61 -12.62 10.05
N VAL A 416 15.69 -13.05 10.92
CA VAL A 416 14.29 -13.34 10.55
C VAL A 416 13.60 -12.09 10.00
N PHE A 417 13.79 -10.95 10.66
CA PHE A 417 13.24 -9.69 10.20
C PHE A 417 13.72 -9.33 8.80
N ASN A 418 15.03 -9.41 8.55
CA ASN A 418 15.61 -9.08 7.24
C ASN A 418 15.11 -10.02 6.14
N TRP A 419 14.93 -11.32 6.43
CA TRP A 419 14.35 -12.26 5.47
C TRP A 419 12.93 -11.86 5.08
N LEU A 420 12.05 -11.68 6.08
CA LEU A 420 10.66 -11.35 5.83
C LEU A 420 10.51 -9.97 5.17
N LEU A 421 11.33 -8.98 5.59
CA LEU A 421 11.37 -7.65 5.00
C LEU A 421 11.76 -7.69 3.52
N ASN A 422 12.85 -8.35 3.17
CA ASN A 422 13.35 -8.38 1.79
C ASN A 422 12.34 -9.06 0.86
N ILE A 423 11.73 -10.18 1.31
CA ILE A 423 10.71 -10.90 0.54
C ILE A 423 9.50 -10.00 0.31
N ALA A 424 9.00 -9.34 1.36
CA ALA A 424 7.84 -8.45 1.28
C ALA A 424 8.14 -7.22 0.42
N ALA A 425 9.27 -6.55 0.63
CA ALA A 425 9.66 -5.35 -0.11
C ALA A 425 9.84 -5.62 -1.60
N THR A 426 10.50 -6.73 -1.98
CA THR A 426 10.69 -7.10 -3.38
C THR A 426 9.36 -7.42 -4.07
N ALA A 427 8.44 -8.11 -3.39
CA ALA A 427 7.09 -8.34 -3.92
C ALA A 427 6.31 -7.03 -4.12
N GLY A 428 6.46 -6.08 -3.20
CA GLY A 428 5.88 -4.74 -3.33
C GLY A 428 6.45 -3.95 -4.50
N LEU A 429 7.76 -4.06 -4.78
CA LEU A 429 8.36 -3.46 -5.99
C LEU A 429 7.71 -4.01 -7.27
N VAL A 430 7.52 -5.33 -7.38
CA VAL A 430 6.84 -5.91 -8.53
C VAL A 430 5.42 -5.32 -8.69
N ALA A 431 4.67 -5.21 -7.59
CA ALA A 431 3.34 -4.60 -7.61
C ALA A 431 3.38 -3.13 -8.07
N TRP A 432 4.31 -2.31 -7.55
CA TRP A 432 4.47 -0.92 -7.94
C TRP A 432 4.84 -0.76 -9.43
N GLY A 433 5.69 -1.66 -9.94
CA GLY A 433 6.02 -1.72 -11.38
C GLY A 433 4.76 -1.94 -12.23
N PHE A 434 3.94 -2.94 -11.86
CA PHE A 434 2.71 -3.24 -12.60
C PHE A 434 1.60 -2.21 -12.41
N ILE A 435 1.52 -1.50 -11.29
CA ILE A 435 0.66 -0.31 -11.14
C ILE A 435 1.01 0.72 -12.22
N SER A 436 2.31 1.01 -12.39
CA SER A 436 2.78 1.98 -13.37
C SER A 436 2.53 1.51 -14.80
N VAL A 437 2.75 0.23 -15.11
CA VAL A 437 2.42 -0.37 -16.41
C VAL A 437 0.92 -0.31 -16.70
N SER A 438 0.08 -0.64 -15.73
CA SER A 438 -1.38 -0.56 -15.87
C SER A 438 -1.83 0.87 -16.17
N HIS A 439 -1.23 1.86 -15.51
CA HIS A 439 -1.55 3.27 -15.76
C HIS A 439 -1.13 3.73 -17.16
N ILE A 440 0.03 3.28 -17.66
CA ILE A 440 0.44 3.55 -19.05
C ILE A 440 -0.62 2.98 -20.00
N ARG A 441 -1.08 1.76 -19.77
CA ARG A 441 -2.14 1.12 -20.57
C ARG A 441 -3.46 1.87 -20.47
N PHE A 442 -3.87 2.26 -19.27
CA PHE A 442 -5.05 3.07 -19.04
C PHE A 442 -5.03 4.38 -19.85
N MET A 443 -3.92 5.13 -19.81
CA MET A 443 -3.79 6.36 -20.62
C MET A 443 -3.85 6.09 -22.12
N GLN A 444 -3.29 4.96 -22.59
CA GLN A 444 -3.37 4.57 -24.01
C GLN A 444 -4.82 4.28 -24.43
N VAL A 445 -5.58 3.57 -23.59
CA VAL A 445 -7.00 3.28 -23.85
C VAL A 445 -7.84 4.56 -23.85
N LEU A 446 -7.65 5.45 -22.87
CA LEU A 446 -8.33 6.75 -22.85
C LEU A 446 -8.08 7.55 -24.14
N LYS A 447 -6.81 7.60 -24.59
CA LYS A 447 -6.43 8.28 -25.82
C LYS A 447 -7.10 7.65 -27.06
N GLN A 448 -7.13 6.33 -27.15
CA GLN A 448 -7.77 5.60 -28.26
C GLN A 448 -9.28 5.86 -28.31
N ARG A 449 -9.95 5.94 -27.14
CA ARG A 449 -11.39 6.22 -27.04
C ARG A 449 -11.73 7.72 -27.11
N GLY A 450 -10.73 8.60 -27.26
CA GLY A 450 -10.94 10.05 -27.32
C GLY A 450 -11.36 10.70 -26.00
N ILE A 451 -11.18 10.00 -24.84
CA ILE A 451 -11.52 10.49 -23.51
C ILE A 451 -10.39 11.38 -23.01
N SER A 452 -10.68 12.65 -22.73
CA SER A 452 -9.69 13.57 -22.16
C SER A 452 -9.42 13.26 -20.69
N ARG A 453 -8.14 13.23 -20.29
CA ARG A 453 -7.77 13.10 -18.88
C ARG A 453 -8.23 14.29 -18.01
N ASP A 454 -8.62 15.41 -18.62
CA ASP A 454 -9.17 16.57 -17.88
C ASP A 454 -10.57 16.30 -17.32
N THR A 455 -11.28 15.32 -17.88
CA THR A 455 -12.61 14.89 -17.38
C THR A 455 -12.53 13.90 -16.22
N LEU A 456 -11.34 13.41 -15.89
CA LEU A 456 -11.16 12.44 -14.81
C LEU A 456 -11.33 13.10 -13.44
N PRO A 457 -11.86 12.36 -12.45
CA PRO A 457 -12.03 12.83 -11.07
C PRO A 457 -10.73 13.34 -10.44
N PHE A 458 -9.61 12.69 -10.75
CA PHE A 458 -8.27 13.03 -10.32
C PHE A 458 -7.33 12.95 -11.52
N LYS A 459 -6.60 14.02 -11.79
CA LYS A 459 -5.58 14.08 -12.82
C LYS A 459 -4.20 14.02 -12.18
N ALA A 460 -3.43 12.98 -12.51
CA ALA A 460 -2.09 12.78 -12.00
C ALA A 460 -1.07 13.75 -12.63
N PHE A 461 -0.08 14.17 -11.82
CA PHE A 461 0.98 15.09 -12.23
C PHE A 461 2.04 14.40 -13.10
N PHE A 462 2.66 15.18 -14.01
CA PHE A 462 3.80 14.78 -14.86
C PHE A 462 3.56 13.53 -15.73
N MET A 463 2.32 13.17 -16.01
CA MET A 463 2.01 12.03 -16.88
C MET A 463 2.13 12.41 -18.37
N PRO A 464 2.63 11.50 -19.22
CA PRO A 464 2.93 10.08 -18.96
C PRO A 464 4.34 9.80 -18.41
N TYR A 465 5.23 10.79 -18.34
CA TYR A 465 6.65 10.59 -18.02
C TYR A 465 6.86 9.96 -16.64
N SER A 466 6.07 10.38 -15.65
CA SER A 466 6.12 9.85 -14.28
C SER A 466 5.79 8.35 -14.22
N ALA A 467 4.83 7.87 -15.02
CA ALA A 467 4.50 6.45 -15.07
C ALA A 467 5.60 5.61 -15.73
N TYR A 468 6.20 6.09 -16.84
CA TYR A 468 7.36 5.43 -17.47
C TYR A 468 8.57 5.42 -16.55
N TYR A 469 8.87 6.54 -15.90
CA TYR A 469 9.94 6.64 -14.91
C TYR A 469 9.77 5.59 -13.82
N ALA A 470 8.58 5.54 -13.18
CA ALA A 470 8.31 4.59 -12.11
C ALA A 470 8.41 3.14 -12.59
N ALA A 471 7.84 2.80 -13.74
CA ALA A 471 7.93 1.44 -14.28
C ALA A 471 9.38 0.99 -14.50
N ILE A 472 10.20 1.81 -15.17
CA ILE A 472 11.59 1.48 -15.49
C ILE A 472 12.40 1.38 -14.20
N VAL A 473 12.34 2.40 -13.33
CA VAL A 473 13.17 2.47 -12.13
C VAL A 473 12.80 1.37 -11.14
N VAL A 474 11.51 1.09 -10.94
CA VAL A 474 11.06 0.06 -9.98
C VAL A 474 11.53 -1.32 -10.40
N PHE A 475 11.36 -1.71 -11.67
CA PHE A 475 11.87 -3.00 -12.14
C PHE A 475 13.41 -3.07 -12.12
N THR A 476 14.09 -1.97 -12.40
CA THR A 476 15.56 -1.90 -12.28
C THR A 476 15.98 -2.12 -10.83
N VAL A 477 15.36 -1.42 -9.86
CA VAL A 477 15.67 -1.60 -8.43
C VAL A 477 15.38 -3.04 -8.00
N ALA A 478 14.24 -3.63 -8.41
CA ALA A 478 13.93 -5.02 -8.08
C ALA A 478 14.98 -6.03 -8.58
N LEU A 479 15.60 -5.76 -9.72
CA LEU A 479 16.66 -6.62 -10.27
C LEU A 479 18.02 -6.42 -9.60
N ILE A 480 18.37 -5.17 -9.25
CA ILE A 480 19.72 -4.87 -8.76
C ILE A 480 19.84 -4.87 -7.23
N GLN A 481 18.74 -4.86 -6.47
CA GLN A 481 18.78 -4.70 -5.01
C GLN A 481 19.59 -5.77 -4.27
N GLY A 482 19.69 -6.96 -4.82
CA GLY A 482 20.44 -8.09 -4.23
C GLY A 482 21.75 -8.42 -4.95
N PHE A 483 22.27 -7.53 -5.81
CA PHE A 483 23.42 -7.87 -6.68
C PHE A 483 24.69 -8.22 -5.92
N THR A 484 24.86 -7.75 -4.68
CA THR A 484 26.01 -8.04 -3.82
C THR A 484 26.17 -9.52 -3.48
N VAL A 485 25.06 -10.28 -3.51
CA VAL A 485 25.07 -11.73 -3.28
C VAL A 485 25.90 -12.50 -4.32
N PHE A 486 26.09 -11.93 -5.52
CA PHE A 486 26.91 -12.55 -6.55
C PHE A 486 28.42 -12.40 -6.33
N TRP A 487 28.87 -11.56 -5.39
CA TRP A 487 30.28 -11.43 -5.05
C TRP A 487 30.75 -12.49 -4.03
N ASP A 488 29.93 -12.69 -3.00
CA ASP A 488 30.15 -13.73 -2.00
C ASP A 488 28.85 -14.53 -1.90
N PHE A 489 28.77 -15.58 -2.72
CA PHE A 489 27.54 -16.32 -2.93
C PHE A 489 27.13 -17.09 -1.68
N ASN A 490 26.04 -16.66 -1.10
CA ASN A 490 25.32 -17.37 -0.05
C ASN A 490 23.90 -17.70 -0.54
N ALA A 491 23.53 -18.97 -0.51
CA ALA A 491 22.21 -19.40 -0.98
C ALA A 491 21.06 -18.75 -0.21
N THR A 492 21.20 -18.57 1.10
CA THR A 492 20.17 -17.92 1.94
C THR A 492 19.95 -16.47 1.51
N ASP A 493 21.01 -15.71 1.33
CA ASP A 493 20.95 -14.30 0.94
C ASP A 493 20.43 -14.15 -0.49
N PHE A 494 20.83 -15.07 -1.40
CA PHE A 494 20.29 -15.11 -2.75
C PHE A 494 18.78 -15.33 -2.78
N PHE A 495 18.28 -16.35 -2.07
CA PHE A 495 16.85 -16.60 -2.02
C PHE A 495 16.12 -15.47 -1.32
N THR A 496 16.66 -14.91 -0.26
CA THR A 496 16.08 -13.76 0.45
C THR A 496 15.89 -12.56 -0.48
N ALA A 497 16.88 -12.28 -1.33
CA ALA A 497 16.82 -11.15 -2.25
C ALA A 497 15.91 -11.41 -3.46
N TYR A 498 15.91 -12.63 -4.03
CA TYR A 498 15.33 -12.87 -5.34
C TYR A 498 14.13 -13.80 -5.36
N VAL A 499 13.76 -14.47 -4.24
CA VAL A 499 12.65 -15.44 -4.22
C VAL A 499 11.34 -14.84 -4.72
N SER A 500 11.03 -13.60 -4.38
CA SER A 500 9.78 -12.94 -4.84
C SER A 500 9.75 -12.75 -6.36
N LEU A 501 10.89 -12.44 -6.99
CA LEU A 501 10.99 -12.35 -8.45
C LEU A 501 10.86 -13.73 -9.10
N ILE A 502 11.53 -14.74 -8.53
CA ILE A 502 11.45 -16.13 -9.02
C ILE A 502 10.01 -16.63 -8.92
N VAL A 503 9.36 -16.45 -7.77
CA VAL A 503 7.96 -16.83 -7.55
C VAL A 503 7.02 -16.10 -8.52
N PHE A 504 7.25 -14.80 -8.76
CA PHE A 504 6.47 -14.06 -9.75
C PHE A 504 6.54 -14.70 -11.15
N VAL A 505 7.76 -14.99 -11.62
CA VAL A 505 7.96 -15.58 -12.95
C VAL A 505 7.36 -16.98 -13.04
N VAL A 506 7.58 -17.81 -12.02
CA VAL A 506 7.01 -19.18 -11.96
C VAL A 506 5.48 -19.13 -11.95
N TRP A 507 4.89 -18.27 -11.12
CA TRP A 507 3.43 -18.12 -11.08
C TRP A 507 2.87 -17.52 -12.37
N TRP A 508 3.55 -16.55 -12.96
CA TRP A 508 3.13 -15.99 -14.25
C TRP A 508 3.08 -17.09 -15.33
N ILE A 509 4.11 -17.91 -15.44
CA ILE A 509 4.15 -19.04 -16.38
C ILE A 509 3.05 -20.06 -16.05
N MET A 510 2.91 -20.44 -14.79
CA MET A 510 1.89 -21.38 -14.32
C MET A 510 0.47 -20.89 -14.65
N PHE A 511 0.14 -19.65 -14.28
CA PHE A 511 -1.17 -19.07 -14.59
C PHE A 511 -1.38 -18.84 -16.08
N HIS A 512 -0.31 -18.57 -16.84
CA HIS A 512 -0.41 -18.43 -18.27
C HIS A 512 -0.87 -19.73 -18.93
N PHE A 513 -0.27 -20.86 -18.56
CA PHE A 513 -0.70 -22.17 -19.03
C PHE A 513 -2.07 -22.57 -18.46
N PHE A 514 -2.38 -22.20 -17.25
CA PHE A 514 -3.69 -22.47 -16.65
C PHE A 514 -4.84 -21.82 -17.41
N PHE A 515 -4.69 -20.55 -17.82
CA PHE A 515 -5.75 -19.82 -18.51
C PHE A 515 -5.80 -20.05 -20.02
N PHE A 516 -4.66 -20.26 -20.66
CA PHE A 516 -4.55 -20.31 -22.13
C PHE A 516 -4.13 -21.68 -22.67
N GLY A 517 -3.95 -22.68 -21.80
CA GLY A 517 -3.55 -24.03 -22.18
C GLY A 517 -2.08 -24.14 -22.58
N PHE A 518 -1.68 -25.35 -23.00
CA PHE A 518 -0.32 -25.63 -23.42
C PHE A 518 -0.17 -25.50 -24.95
N GLY A 519 0.99 -25.05 -25.40
CA GLY A 519 1.36 -25.00 -26.81
C GLY A 519 1.54 -23.58 -27.37
N LYS A 520 1.82 -23.50 -28.69
CA LYS A 520 2.10 -22.22 -29.39
C LYS A 520 0.94 -21.23 -29.36
N GLN A 521 -0.30 -21.73 -29.23
CA GLN A 521 -1.50 -20.88 -29.16
C GLN A 521 -1.57 -20.07 -27.86
N ALA A 522 -1.07 -20.60 -26.74
CA ALA A 522 -1.01 -19.89 -25.47
C ALA A 522 -0.19 -18.61 -25.61
N TRP A 523 0.91 -18.65 -26.32
CA TRP A 523 1.86 -17.53 -26.48
C TRP A 523 1.49 -16.56 -27.62
N LYS A 524 0.24 -16.57 -28.11
CA LYS A 524 -0.22 -15.49 -28.98
C LYS A 524 -0.13 -14.16 -28.23
N TRP A 525 0.29 -13.10 -28.92
CA TRP A 525 0.46 -11.78 -28.33
C TRP A 525 -0.74 -11.28 -27.53
N ARG A 526 -1.95 -11.55 -28.02
CA ARG A 526 -3.22 -11.26 -27.34
C ARG A 526 -3.34 -11.88 -25.93
N ASN A 527 -2.76 -13.04 -25.69
CA ASN A 527 -2.79 -13.72 -24.39
C ASN A 527 -1.71 -13.20 -23.43
N VAL A 528 -0.62 -12.65 -23.98
CA VAL A 528 0.47 -12.05 -23.21
C VAL A 528 0.15 -10.61 -22.82
N LEU A 529 -0.48 -9.86 -23.76
CA LEU A 529 -0.88 -8.47 -23.55
C LEU A 529 -2.26 -8.24 -24.18
N ILE A 530 -3.24 -7.80 -23.38
CA ILE A 530 -4.61 -7.54 -23.85
C ILE A 530 -4.58 -6.42 -24.90
N PRO A 531 -5.21 -6.58 -26.09
CA PRO A 531 -5.37 -5.49 -27.04
C PRO A 531 -6.06 -4.27 -26.43
N LEU A 532 -5.73 -3.05 -26.90
CA LEU A 532 -6.30 -1.84 -26.31
C LEU A 532 -7.83 -1.76 -26.46
N GLU A 533 -8.35 -2.32 -27.56
CA GLU A 533 -9.78 -2.37 -27.86
C GLU A 533 -10.57 -3.26 -26.87
N GLU A 534 -9.90 -4.23 -26.26
CA GLU A 534 -10.49 -5.20 -25.34
C GLU A 534 -10.30 -4.81 -23.87
N CYS A 535 -9.55 -3.75 -23.60
CA CYS A 535 -9.34 -3.26 -22.24
C CYS A 535 -10.64 -2.69 -21.67
N ASP A 536 -11.15 -3.31 -20.61
CA ASP A 536 -12.34 -2.86 -19.89
C ASP A 536 -12.00 -1.68 -18.96
N ILE A 537 -12.47 -0.48 -19.32
CA ILE A 537 -12.38 0.74 -18.50
C ILE A 537 -13.76 1.25 -18.09
N ASP A 538 -14.83 0.51 -18.38
CA ASP A 538 -16.22 0.93 -18.18
C ASP A 538 -16.83 0.27 -16.95
N THR A 539 -16.49 -1.01 -16.69
CA THR A 539 -17.03 -1.75 -15.55
C THR A 539 -16.52 -1.19 -14.22
N GLY A 540 -17.44 -0.69 -13.41
CA GLY A 540 -17.15 -0.13 -12.09
C GLY A 540 -16.86 1.37 -12.10
N VAL A 541 -16.97 2.05 -13.25
CA VAL A 541 -16.95 3.53 -13.32
C VAL A 541 -18.14 4.08 -12.57
N ARG A 542 -17.91 5.15 -11.81
CA ARG A 542 -18.96 5.83 -11.04
C ARG A 542 -18.93 7.32 -11.29
N ASP A 543 -20.11 7.88 -11.49
CA ASP A 543 -20.25 9.32 -11.51
C ASP A 543 -20.03 9.89 -10.09
N ILE A 544 -19.14 10.89 -10.00
CA ILE A 544 -18.85 11.59 -8.73
C ILE A 544 -20.09 12.31 -8.21
N ASN A 545 -21.01 12.69 -9.10
CA ASN A 545 -22.21 13.44 -8.76
C ASN A 545 -23.34 12.53 -8.23
N ASP A 546 -23.32 11.24 -8.51
CA ASP A 546 -24.34 10.28 -8.05
C ASP A 546 -24.26 9.96 -6.55
N ILE A 547 -23.20 10.41 -5.88
CA ILE A 547 -23.02 10.18 -4.44
C ILE A 547 -22.80 11.52 -3.76
N GLU A 548 -23.89 12.25 -3.52
CA GLU A 548 -23.95 13.32 -2.52
C GLU A 548 -23.81 12.74 -1.11
N PHE A 549 -22.60 12.34 -0.74
CA PHE A 549 -22.25 12.34 0.67
C PHE A 549 -21.84 13.78 1.00
N ASP A 550 -22.80 14.57 1.42
CA ASP A 550 -22.52 15.83 2.09
C ASP A 550 -21.59 15.53 3.27
N VAL A 551 -20.33 15.85 3.09
CA VAL A 551 -19.43 15.96 4.24
C VAL A 551 -19.89 17.21 4.98
N PRO A 552 -20.57 17.08 6.14
CA PRO A 552 -21.06 18.24 6.84
C PRO A 552 -19.86 19.16 7.13
N PRO A 553 -20.03 20.50 7.00
CA PRO A 553 -18.95 21.43 7.31
C PRO A 553 -18.46 21.20 8.75
N PRO A 554 -17.15 21.36 9.01
CA PRO A 554 -16.58 21.10 10.32
C PRO A 554 -17.28 21.97 11.38
N LYS A 555 -17.86 21.31 12.40
CA LYS A 555 -18.66 21.95 13.44
C LYS A 555 -17.82 22.68 14.48
N ASN A 556 -16.54 22.34 14.61
CA ASN A 556 -15.64 22.92 15.63
C ASN A 556 -14.20 23.02 15.13
N LEU A 557 -13.37 23.77 15.88
CA LEU A 557 -11.94 23.96 15.56
C LEU A 557 -11.16 22.64 15.52
N TRP A 558 -11.56 21.64 16.32
CA TRP A 558 -10.94 20.33 16.36
C TRP A 558 -11.21 19.54 15.07
N GLU A 559 -12.41 19.53 14.57
CA GLU A 559 -12.75 18.93 13.27
C GLU A 559 -12.04 19.66 12.12
N LYS A 560 -11.94 21.00 12.19
CA LYS A 560 -11.20 21.81 11.21
C LYS A 560 -9.71 21.51 11.24
N PHE A 561 -9.12 21.34 12.42
CA PHE A 561 -7.74 20.91 12.60
C PHE A 561 -7.49 19.54 11.97
N TRP A 562 -8.37 18.57 12.22
CA TRP A 562 -8.27 17.25 11.63
C TRP A 562 -8.51 17.23 10.12
N LEU A 563 -9.37 18.09 9.58
CA LEU A 563 -9.53 18.26 8.12
C LEU A 563 -8.29 18.87 7.44
N ILE A 564 -7.47 19.61 8.20
CA ILE A 564 -6.20 20.14 7.71
C ILE A 564 -5.10 19.09 7.85
N ILE A 565 -5.12 18.28 8.88
CA ILE A 565 -4.08 17.29 9.18
C ILE A 565 -4.40 15.91 8.60
N ALA A 566 -5.63 15.49 8.56
CA ALA A 566 -6.14 14.30 7.89
C ALA A 566 -6.83 14.70 6.56
#